data_fd6133a945cfc48728731e418cdddc50
#
_entry.id   fd6133a945cfc48728731e418cdddc50
#
_cell.length_a   1.000
_cell.length_b   1.000
_cell.length_c   1.000
_cell.angle_alpha   90.00
_cell.angle_beta   90.00
_cell.angle_gamma   90.00
#
_symmetry.space_group_name_H-M   'P 1'
#
loop_
_entity.id
_entity.type
_entity.pdbx_description
1 polymer ?
#
loop_
_entity_poly.entity_id
_entity_poly.type
_entity_poly.pdbx_seq_one_letter_code
_entity_poly.pdbx_strand_id
1 'polypeptide(L)'
;MNSPVPTALARTTSWNKAMSASPGPLDVHVPADRIEGTIPAALLGGRVLSNGPGWTRIGDRTAHPFDGHGYVRSLRLLEDGSCQLRARFVRTPSYVAEEEAGHLVHRGLATNPSSLFWQNLRKGPPRNVANTTIVPWGGRLLAGWEAGAPYALDPESLATHGEERFGGVIDDVATLAHLRRDHSQGRLTLCNVTQGRNTTLAFQELDAEDHVVSGSSTTIDGMLFIHDYAFTPSWFVVGGNPLSLKPGALLMSMIGAGVFFNAVTPDTRRPGCLHLLPRRGDGPVRTVELPGPAFVVHFGNAFEQADGTVVVDVCAFEDFTFGAEFGYQGPDAPFDPALPEARGPQGLYRITIPPGASTATWVRLTDHGVDFPRFHPEHEGVETPTLFGATRRDTRYSDPFDSIIAIDLLDPERPEQLWTAPETVFVGEPLFAPSDDDPAQGHVLAILSDGIR
;
A
#
# COMPACT_ATOMS: atom_id res chain seq x y z
N MET A 1 -1.58 -36.24 -10.80
CA MET A 1 -2.68 -35.93 -11.75
C MET A 1 -2.49 -34.46 -12.10
N ASN A 2 -2.11 -34.17 -13.35
CA ASN A 2 -1.95 -32.79 -13.79
C ASN A 2 -3.35 -32.18 -13.86
N SER A 3 -3.68 -31.28 -12.94
CA SER A 3 -4.83 -30.40 -13.10
C SER A 3 -4.63 -29.60 -14.39
N PRO A 4 -5.63 -29.52 -15.24
CA PRO A 4 -5.52 -28.69 -16.44
C PRO A 4 -5.23 -27.27 -16.01
N VAL A 5 -4.21 -26.65 -16.63
CA VAL A 5 -3.94 -25.20 -16.44
C VAL A 5 -5.24 -24.48 -16.77
N PRO A 6 -5.80 -23.67 -15.86
CA PRO A 6 -7.00 -22.92 -16.17
C PRO A 6 -6.71 -22.08 -17.40
N THR A 7 -7.67 -21.98 -18.27
CA THR A 7 -7.56 -21.08 -19.40
C THR A 7 -7.40 -19.65 -18.84
N ALA A 8 -6.56 -18.82 -19.44
CA ALA A 8 -6.40 -17.41 -19.09
C ALA A 8 -7.75 -16.71 -18.85
N LEU A 9 -8.78 -17.16 -19.57
CA LEU A 9 -10.17 -16.74 -19.41
C LEU A 9 -10.75 -17.01 -18.00
N ALA A 10 -10.45 -18.15 -17.36
CA ALA A 10 -10.97 -18.44 -16.01
C ALA A 10 -10.36 -17.50 -14.96
N ARG A 11 -9.06 -17.22 -15.06
CA ARG A 11 -8.37 -16.25 -14.18
C ARG A 11 -8.89 -14.84 -14.39
N THR A 12 -8.99 -14.38 -15.64
CA THR A 12 -9.56 -13.07 -16.00
C THR A 12 -10.99 -12.92 -15.46
N THR A 13 -11.82 -13.95 -15.60
CA THR A 13 -13.19 -13.93 -15.09
C THR A 13 -13.23 -13.82 -13.57
N SER A 14 -12.42 -14.62 -12.88
CA SER A 14 -12.31 -14.57 -11.41
C SER A 14 -11.84 -13.20 -10.94
N TRP A 15 -10.79 -12.67 -11.54
CA TRP A 15 -10.27 -11.35 -11.20
C TRP A 15 -11.29 -10.23 -11.41
N ASN A 16 -11.95 -10.20 -12.57
CA ASN A 16 -13.00 -9.22 -12.84
C ASN A 16 -14.14 -9.27 -11.83
N LYS A 17 -14.55 -10.46 -11.40
CA LYS A 17 -15.57 -10.61 -10.37
C LYS A 17 -15.06 -10.12 -9.00
N ALA A 18 -13.84 -10.50 -8.62
CA ALA A 18 -13.24 -10.06 -7.36
C ALA A 18 -13.12 -8.52 -7.31
N MET A 19 -12.62 -7.92 -8.39
CA MET A 19 -12.45 -6.47 -8.50
C MET A 19 -13.75 -5.71 -8.64
N SER A 20 -14.77 -6.29 -9.29
CA SER A 20 -16.08 -5.65 -9.49
C SER A 20 -17.05 -5.89 -8.34
N ALA A 21 -16.69 -6.70 -7.36
CA ALA A 21 -17.55 -6.97 -6.23
C ALA A 21 -17.85 -5.68 -5.46
N SER A 22 -19.12 -5.47 -5.16
CA SER A 22 -19.59 -4.47 -4.21
C SER A 22 -20.10 -5.21 -2.97
N PRO A 23 -19.21 -5.63 -2.07
CA PRO A 23 -19.63 -6.29 -0.86
C PRO A 23 -20.43 -5.29 -0.03
N GLY A 24 -21.58 -5.72 0.50
CA GLY A 24 -22.29 -4.96 1.53
C GLY A 24 -21.56 -5.01 2.87
N PRO A 25 -22.12 -4.38 3.90
CA PRO A 25 -21.64 -4.55 5.26
C PRO A 25 -21.77 -6.02 5.68
N LEU A 26 -20.70 -6.57 6.29
CA LEU A 26 -20.66 -7.95 6.75
C LEU A 26 -20.57 -8.00 8.28
N ASP A 27 -21.36 -8.89 8.88
CA ASP A 27 -21.24 -9.36 10.27
C ASP A 27 -21.49 -10.87 10.23
N VAL A 28 -20.41 -11.65 10.19
CA VAL A 28 -20.48 -13.11 10.03
C VAL A 28 -19.76 -13.77 11.19
N HIS A 29 -20.43 -14.68 11.86
CA HIS A 29 -19.79 -15.62 12.78
C HIS A 29 -19.55 -16.94 12.06
N VAL A 30 -18.31 -17.41 12.05
CA VAL A 30 -17.90 -18.69 11.48
C VAL A 30 -17.57 -19.62 12.63
N PRO A 31 -18.40 -20.62 12.92
CA PRO A 31 -18.14 -21.56 14.00
C PRO A 31 -16.92 -22.44 13.66
N ALA A 32 -16.25 -22.97 14.69
CA ALA A 32 -14.99 -23.71 14.53
C ALA A 32 -15.11 -24.93 13.60
N ASP A 33 -16.26 -25.60 13.56
CA ASP A 33 -16.52 -26.76 12.71
C ASP A 33 -16.68 -26.41 11.21
N ARG A 34 -16.74 -25.13 10.87
CA ARG A 34 -16.77 -24.62 9.48
C ARG A 34 -15.41 -24.11 9.02
N ILE A 35 -14.39 -24.21 9.86
CA ILE A 35 -13.01 -23.78 9.55
C ILE A 35 -12.24 -25.01 9.09
N GLU A 36 -11.63 -24.92 7.91
CA GLU A 36 -10.73 -25.98 7.42
C GLU A 36 -9.37 -25.89 8.13
N GLY A 37 -8.95 -26.96 8.77
CA GLY A 37 -7.72 -27.00 9.57
C GLY A 37 -7.94 -26.54 11.02
N THR A 38 -6.87 -26.06 11.64
CA THR A 38 -6.88 -25.60 13.04
C THR A 38 -6.23 -24.24 13.12
N ILE A 39 -6.88 -23.28 13.77
CA ILE A 39 -6.26 -21.99 14.08
C ILE A 39 -5.16 -22.24 15.12
N PRO A 40 -3.92 -21.83 14.86
CA PRO A 40 -2.84 -21.92 15.83
C PRO A 40 -3.19 -21.23 17.15
N ALA A 41 -2.84 -21.86 18.27
CA ALA A 41 -3.16 -21.32 19.59
C ALA A 41 -2.61 -19.91 19.83
N ALA A 42 -1.42 -19.61 19.29
CA ALA A 42 -0.80 -18.29 19.34
C ALA A 42 -1.59 -17.18 18.63
N LEU A 43 -2.56 -17.52 17.79
CA LEU A 43 -3.40 -16.54 17.07
C LEU A 43 -4.78 -16.36 17.74
N LEU A 44 -5.16 -17.23 18.67
CA LEU A 44 -6.46 -17.11 19.35
C LEU A 44 -6.51 -15.83 20.20
N GLY A 45 -7.67 -15.19 20.25
CA GLY A 45 -7.84 -13.87 20.85
C GLY A 45 -7.35 -12.71 19.96
N GLY A 46 -6.60 -13.01 18.89
CA GLY A 46 -6.05 -12.03 17.96
C GLY A 46 -7.08 -11.46 16.98
N ARG A 47 -6.63 -10.43 16.25
CA ARG A 47 -7.44 -9.76 15.23
C ARG A 47 -6.60 -9.46 13.99
N VAL A 48 -7.11 -9.83 12.83
CA VAL A 48 -6.57 -9.43 11.53
C VAL A 48 -7.36 -8.24 11.00
N LEU A 49 -6.66 -7.17 10.68
CA LEU A 49 -7.23 -5.97 10.08
C LEU A 49 -6.70 -5.82 8.66
N SER A 50 -7.57 -5.45 7.75
CA SER A 50 -7.22 -5.15 6.36
C SER A 50 -8.08 -4.02 5.84
N ASN A 51 -7.48 -3.14 5.06
CA ASN A 51 -8.17 -2.14 4.25
C ASN A 51 -7.77 -2.34 2.78
N GLY A 52 -8.62 -1.95 1.88
CA GLY A 52 -8.32 -1.99 0.46
C GLY A 52 -9.46 -1.39 -0.35
N PRO A 53 -9.22 -1.13 -1.65
CA PRO A 53 -10.25 -0.61 -2.53
C PRO A 53 -11.38 -1.64 -2.69
N GLY A 54 -12.58 -1.23 -2.36
CA GLY A 54 -13.82 -1.93 -2.67
C GLY A 54 -14.71 -1.07 -3.57
N TRP A 55 -15.79 -1.69 -4.08
CA TRP A 55 -16.75 -0.98 -4.90
C TRP A 55 -16.12 -0.18 -6.05
N THR A 56 -15.28 -0.84 -6.81
CA THR A 56 -14.62 -0.24 -7.98
C THR A 56 -15.59 -0.06 -9.16
N ARG A 57 -16.66 -0.87 -9.24
CA ARG A 57 -17.71 -0.71 -10.24
C ARG A 57 -18.91 -0.01 -9.62
N ILE A 58 -19.12 1.25 -9.98
CA ILE A 58 -20.17 2.12 -9.46
C ILE A 58 -21.07 2.52 -10.62
N GLY A 59 -22.31 1.99 -10.62
CA GLY A 59 -23.20 2.11 -11.75
C GLY A 59 -22.70 1.37 -12.98
N ASP A 60 -22.59 2.06 -14.09
CA ASP A 60 -22.09 1.56 -15.37
C ASP A 60 -20.57 1.77 -15.58
N ARG A 61 -19.89 2.45 -14.66
CA ARG A 61 -18.48 2.79 -14.76
C ARG A 61 -17.60 2.00 -13.81
N THR A 62 -16.40 1.67 -14.28
CA THR A 62 -15.34 1.04 -13.48
C THR A 62 -14.33 2.11 -13.05
N ALA A 63 -14.24 2.37 -11.76
CA ALA A 63 -13.20 3.22 -11.21
C ALA A 63 -11.84 2.50 -11.25
N HIS A 64 -10.78 3.28 -11.40
CA HIS A 64 -9.44 2.77 -11.18
C HIS A 64 -9.34 2.16 -9.76
N PRO A 65 -8.56 1.08 -9.53
CA PRO A 65 -8.43 0.49 -8.20
C PRO A 65 -8.06 1.50 -7.11
N PHE A 66 -7.19 2.46 -7.40
CA PHE A 66 -6.82 3.51 -6.45
C PHE A 66 -7.96 4.47 -6.11
N ASP A 67 -9.01 4.52 -6.91
CA ASP A 67 -10.19 5.34 -6.69
C ASP A 67 -11.37 4.55 -6.09
N GLY A 68 -11.23 3.25 -5.84
CA GLY A 68 -12.22 2.43 -5.13
C GLY A 68 -12.33 2.84 -3.67
N HIS A 69 -13.55 2.82 -3.12
CA HIS A 69 -13.78 3.19 -1.71
C HIS A 69 -13.13 2.22 -0.73
N GLY A 70 -12.60 2.73 0.36
CA GLY A 70 -11.99 1.93 1.42
C GLY A 70 -12.99 0.95 2.04
N TYR A 71 -12.64 -0.33 2.01
CA TYR A 71 -13.40 -1.42 2.61
C TYR A 71 -12.58 -2.11 3.69
N VAL A 72 -12.87 -1.75 4.93
CA VAL A 72 -12.17 -2.27 6.10
C VAL A 72 -12.77 -3.60 6.52
N ARG A 73 -11.91 -4.58 6.74
CA ARG A 73 -12.24 -5.92 7.24
C ARG A 73 -11.55 -6.13 8.58
N SER A 74 -12.28 -6.69 9.53
CA SER A 74 -11.79 -7.10 10.85
C SER A 74 -12.19 -8.54 11.07
N LEU A 75 -11.21 -9.46 11.09
CA LEU A 75 -11.40 -10.86 11.43
C LEU A 75 -10.87 -11.09 12.85
N ARG A 76 -11.75 -11.41 13.78
CA ARG A 76 -11.37 -11.83 15.14
C ARG A 76 -11.27 -13.33 15.21
N LEU A 77 -10.19 -13.83 15.77
CA LEU A 77 -9.96 -15.24 16.04
C LEU A 77 -10.30 -15.48 17.52
N LEU A 78 -11.38 -16.21 17.80
CA LEU A 78 -11.89 -16.33 19.15
C LEU A 78 -11.25 -17.51 19.91
N GLU A 79 -11.25 -17.44 21.22
CA GLU A 79 -10.63 -18.44 22.10
C GLU A 79 -11.20 -19.87 21.92
N ASP A 80 -12.45 -19.97 21.47
CA ASP A 80 -13.12 -21.26 21.19
C ASP A 80 -12.79 -21.83 19.78
N GLY A 81 -11.88 -21.18 19.05
CA GLY A 81 -11.50 -21.54 17.70
C GLY A 81 -12.48 -21.11 16.61
N SER A 82 -13.55 -20.39 16.96
CA SER A 82 -14.44 -19.74 15.97
C SER A 82 -13.89 -18.41 15.51
N CYS A 83 -14.49 -17.82 14.46
CA CYS A 83 -14.10 -16.53 13.94
C CYS A 83 -15.30 -15.58 13.82
N GLN A 84 -15.02 -14.29 13.98
CA GLN A 84 -15.99 -13.24 13.69
C GLN A 84 -15.42 -12.29 12.64
N LEU A 85 -16.04 -12.26 11.46
CA LEU A 85 -15.71 -11.33 10.40
C LEU A 85 -16.69 -10.17 10.42
N ARG A 86 -16.14 -8.95 10.53
CA ARG A 86 -16.87 -7.71 10.31
C ARG A 86 -16.22 -6.95 9.18
N ALA A 87 -17.03 -6.37 8.29
CA ALA A 87 -16.51 -5.52 7.24
C ALA A 87 -17.45 -4.35 6.93
N ARG A 88 -16.86 -3.17 6.69
CA ARG A 88 -17.59 -1.91 6.43
C ARG A 88 -16.81 -1.05 5.44
N PHE A 89 -17.54 -0.31 4.62
CA PHE A 89 -16.95 0.81 3.91
C PHE A 89 -16.63 1.95 4.87
N VAL A 90 -15.51 2.65 4.62
CA VAL A 90 -15.23 3.92 5.27
C VAL A 90 -16.23 4.94 4.72
N ARG A 91 -17.08 5.48 5.57
CA ARG A 91 -18.15 6.39 5.18
C ARG A 91 -17.64 7.82 4.99
N THR A 92 -16.75 7.98 4.00
CA THR A 92 -16.30 9.30 3.55
C THR A 92 -17.48 10.07 2.93
N PRO A 93 -17.44 11.42 2.85
CA PRO A 93 -18.49 12.17 2.16
C PRO A 93 -18.74 11.72 0.72
N SER A 94 -17.67 11.34 0.01
CA SER A 94 -17.77 10.82 -1.37
C SER A 94 -18.46 9.46 -1.43
N TYR A 95 -18.14 8.55 -0.49
CA TYR A 95 -18.81 7.27 -0.41
C TYR A 95 -20.32 7.44 -0.20
N VAL A 96 -20.71 8.27 0.77
CA VAL A 96 -22.11 8.52 1.09
C VAL A 96 -22.86 9.09 -0.12
N ALA A 97 -22.29 10.09 -0.78
CA ALA A 97 -22.91 10.70 -1.96
C ALA A 97 -23.07 9.71 -3.13
N GLU A 98 -22.08 8.84 -3.35
CA GLU A 98 -22.13 7.83 -4.43
C GLU A 98 -23.00 6.63 -4.09
N GLU A 99 -23.10 6.26 -2.80
CA GLU A 99 -24.07 5.27 -2.31
C GLU A 99 -25.52 5.73 -2.54
N GLU A 100 -25.82 6.99 -2.25
CA GLU A 100 -27.14 7.58 -2.48
C GLU A 100 -27.47 7.76 -3.96
N ALA A 101 -26.47 8.15 -4.77
CA ALA A 101 -26.65 8.39 -6.19
C ALA A 101 -26.68 7.10 -7.04
N GLY A 102 -26.04 6.02 -6.58
CA GLY A 102 -25.88 4.78 -7.33
C GLY A 102 -24.94 4.89 -8.53
N HIS A 103 -24.18 5.99 -8.65
CA HIS A 103 -23.19 6.22 -9.71
C HIS A 103 -22.05 7.12 -9.21
N LEU A 104 -20.93 7.17 -9.97
CA LEU A 104 -19.80 8.05 -9.65
C LEU A 104 -20.21 9.52 -9.66
N VAL A 105 -19.98 10.24 -8.56
CA VAL A 105 -20.32 11.65 -8.39
C VAL A 105 -19.05 12.51 -8.35
N HIS A 106 -18.00 12.03 -7.69
CA HIS A 106 -16.78 12.78 -7.44
C HIS A 106 -15.64 12.35 -8.36
N ARG A 107 -14.69 13.24 -8.59
CA ARG A 107 -13.46 12.95 -9.32
C ARG A 107 -12.54 12.10 -8.45
N GLY A 108 -11.85 11.13 -9.08
CA GLY A 108 -10.72 10.42 -8.52
C GLY A 108 -9.38 10.91 -9.07
N LEU A 109 -8.29 10.28 -8.66
CA LEU A 109 -6.95 10.52 -9.22
C LEU A 109 -6.83 10.00 -10.65
N ALA A 110 -7.48 8.87 -10.94
CA ALA A 110 -7.41 8.16 -12.19
C ALA A 110 -8.77 8.00 -12.90
N THR A 111 -9.89 8.40 -12.27
CA THR A 111 -11.23 8.24 -12.84
C THR A 111 -12.05 9.51 -12.70
N ASN A 112 -12.65 9.95 -13.80
CA ASN A 112 -13.67 10.99 -13.78
C ASN A 112 -15.10 10.37 -13.73
N PRO A 113 -16.06 11.02 -13.05
CA PRO A 113 -17.43 10.51 -12.95
C PRO A 113 -18.17 10.46 -14.29
N SER A 114 -17.80 11.29 -15.24
CA SER A 114 -18.42 11.32 -16.57
C SER A 114 -17.38 11.38 -17.68
N SER A 115 -17.69 10.76 -18.83
CA SER A 115 -16.95 10.93 -20.09
C SER A 115 -17.14 12.34 -20.67
N LEU A 116 -18.21 13.04 -20.29
CA LEU A 116 -18.52 14.40 -20.72
C LEU A 116 -17.83 15.40 -19.80
N PHE A 117 -16.75 16.03 -20.29
CA PHE A 117 -15.89 16.88 -19.45
C PHE A 117 -16.61 18.02 -18.76
N TRP A 118 -17.64 18.62 -19.39
CA TRP A 118 -18.40 19.71 -18.78
C TRP A 118 -19.21 19.28 -17.54
N GLN A 119 -19.50 17.99 -17.39
CA GLN A 119 -20.13 17.46 -16.17
C GLN A 119 -19.10 17.30 -15.02
N ASN A 120 -17.83 17.21 -15.36
CA ASN A 120 -16.74 17.13 -14.38
C ASN A 120 -16.25 18.51 -13.94
N LEU A 121 -16.58 19.56 -14.71
CA LEU A 121 -16.29 20.95 -14.31
C LEU A 121 -16.96 21.23 -12.95
N ARG A 122 -16.23 21.85 -12.05
CA ARG A 122 -16.71 22.21 -10.69
C ARG A 122 -16.95 21.03 -9.74
N LYS A 123 -16.46 19.83 -10.05
CA LYS A 123 -16.55 18.67 -9.14
C LYS A 123 -15.51 18.67 -8.00
N GLY A 124 -14.70 19.73 -7.91
CA GLY A 124 -13.67 19.85 -6.87
C GLY A 124 -12.43 18.97 -7.12
N PRO A 125 -11.55 18.89 -6.11
CA PRO A 125 -10.37 18.03 -6.13
C PRO A 125 -10.75 16.54 -6.13
N PRO A 126 -9.78 15.64 -6.38
CA PRO A 126 -9.99 14.20 -6.20
C PRO A 126 -10.47 13.88 -4.79
N ARG A 127 -11.42 12.95 -4.69
CA ARG A 127 -12.03 12.52 -3.43
C ARG A 127 -11.07 11.72 -2.57
N ASN A 128 -11.13 11.90 -1.26
CA ASN A 128 -10.51 10.98 -0.30
C ASN A 128 -11.36 9.71 -0.22
N VAL A 129 -10.76 8.56 -0.48
CA VAL A 129 -11.44 7.25 -0.47
C VAL A 129 -11.00 6.35 0.68
N ALA A 130 -10.02 6.75 1.49
CA ALA A 130 -9.56 6.06 2.71
C ALA A 130 -9.31 4.56 2.50
N ASN A 131 -8.61 4.17 1.43
CA ASN A 131 -8.60 2.79 0.93
C ASN A 131 -7.25 2.08 0.99
N THR A 132 -6.22 2.69 1.56
CA THR A 132 -4.85 2.17 1.43
C THR A 132 -4.42 1.40 2.67
N THR A 133 -4.36 2.02 3.82
CA THR A 133 -3.87 1.38 5.05
C THR A 133 -4.93 1.35 6.14
N ILE A 134 -4.70 0.50 7.15
CA ILE A 134 -5.47 0.50 8.41
C ILE A 134 -4.50 0.29 9.57
N VAL A 135 -4.45 1.24 10.49
CA VAL A 135 -3.51 1.26 11.60
C VAL A 135 -4.26 1.44 12.92
N PRO A 136 -4.14 0.50 13.88
CA PRO A 136 -4.66 0.70 15.23
C PRO A 136 -3.81 1.75 15.96
N TRP A 137 -4.45 2.81 16.48
CA TRP A 137 -3.77 3.85 17.24
C TRP A 137 -4.72 4.60 18.18
N GLY A 138 -4.28 4.86 19.41
CA GLY A 138 -5.02 5.69 20.38
C GLY A 138 -6.47 5.23 20.61
N GLY A 139 -6.71 3.91 20.66
CA GLY A 139 -8.05 3.35 20.86
C GLY A 139 -8.97 3.40 19.64
N ARG A 140 -8.49 3.80 18.47
CA ARG A 140 -9.22 3.85 17.20
C ARG A 140 -8.47 3.17 16.06
N LEU A 141 -9.12 2.97 14.93
CA LEU A 141 -8.48 2.54 13.68
C LEU A 141 -8.35 3.74 12.76
N LEU A 142 -7.21 3.87 12.12
CA LEU A 142 -6.90 4.94 11.16
C LEU A 142 -6.85 4.35 9.74
N ALA A 143 -7.77 4.74 8.88
CA ALA A 143 -7.80 4.36 7.48
C ALA A 143 -7.14 5.45 6.63
N GLY A 144 -5.96 5.16 6.08
CA GLY A 144 -5.14 6.10 5.31
C GLY A 144 -5.50 6.20 3.84
N TRP A 145 -5.13 7.32 3.23
CA TRP A 145 -5.20 7.59 1.80
C TRP A 145 -4.06 8.52 1.36
N GLU A 146 -3.70 8.46 0.09
CA GLU A 146 -2.51 9.07 -0.51
C GLU A 146 -2.46 10.61 -0.47
N ALA A 147 -3.59 11.29 -0.41
CA ALA A 147 -3.65 12.74 -0.63
C ALA A 147 -4.65 13.43 0.30
N GLY A 148 -4.81 12.94 1.52
CA GLY A 148 -5.72 13.53 2.49
C GLY A 148 -5.50 12.99 3.90
N ALA A 149 -6.23 13.56 4.87
CA ALA A 149 -6.20 13.07 6.24
C ALA A 149 -6.75 11.64 6.33
N PRO A 150 -6.23 10.78 7.22
CA PRO A 150 -6.81 9.48 7.48
C PRO A 150 -8.20 9.62 8.12
N TYR A 151 -9.03 8.58 8.01
CA TYR A 151 -10.32 8.51 8.69
C TYR A 151 -10.20 7.67 9.96
N ALA A 152 -10.76 8.18 11.05
CA ALA A 152 -10.88 7.43 12.29
C ALA A 152 -12.14 6.55 12.26
N LEU A 153 -11.98 5.30 12.70
CA LEU A 153 -13.07 4.35 12.86
C LEU A 153 -13.08 3.76 14.26
N ASP A 154 -14.27 3.41 14.73
CA ASP A 154 -14.44 2.61 15.93
C ASP A 154 -13.85 1.20 15.73
N PRO A 155 -12.99 0.70 16.62
CA PRO A 155 -12.29 -0.56 16.41
C PRO A 155 -13.23 -1.78 16.48
N GLU A 156 -14.37 -1.69 17.16
CA GLU A 156 -15.28 -2.81 17.32
C GLU A 156 -16.37 -2.85 16.24
N SER A 157 -17.04 -1.74 16.01
CA SER A 157 -18.14 -1.65 15.04
C SER A 157 -17.69 -1.32 13.62
N LEU A 158 -16.47 -0.79 13.45
CA LEU A 158 -15.94 -0.17 12.22
C LEU A 158 -16.77 1.05 11.78
N ALA A 159 -17.52 1.67 12.68
CA ALA A 159 -18.22 2.90 12.38
C ALA A 159 -17.22 4.04 12.13
N THR A 160 -17.43 4.80 11.06
CA THR A 160 -16.59 5.94 10.71
C THR A 160 -16.90 7.13 11.59
N HIS A 161 -15.91 7.67 12.27
CA HIS A 161 -16.03 8.87 13.11
C HIS A 161 -15.81 10.16 12.31
N GLY A 162 -14.97 10.13 11.28
CA GLY A 162 -14.62 11.27 10.42
C GLY A 162 -13.13 11.34 10.15
N GLU A 163 -12.70 12.45 9.53
CA GLU A 163 -11.28 12.71 9.31
C GLU A 163 -10.54 12.89 10.64
N GLU A 164 -9.38 12.26 10.77
CA GLU A 164 -8.49 12.41 11.91
C GLU A 164 -7.39 13.41 11.59
N ARG A 165 -7.33 14.48 12.34
CA ARG A 165 -6.36 15.57 12.14
C ARG A 165 -5.38 15.73 13.30
N PHE A 166 -5.44 14.84 14.29
CA PHE A 166 -4.54 14.81 15.45
C PHE A 166 -4.40 16.20 16.11
N GLY A 167 -5.54 16.83 16.41
CA GLY A 167 -5.55 18.14 17.06
C GLY A 167 -4.96 19.29 16.24
N GLY A 168 -4.87 19.14 14.90
CA GLY A 168 -4.33 20.16 14.00
C GLY A 168 -2.90 19.85 13.51
N VAL A 169 -2.37 18.66 13.78
CA VAL A 169 -1.09 18.21 13.21
C VAL A 169 -1.20 18.02 11.70
N ILE A 170 -2.37 17.59 11.23
CA ILE A 170 -2.72 17.53 9.81
C ILE A 170 -3.70 18.68 9.53
N ASP A 171 -3.19 19.82 9.09
CA ASP A 171 -4.02 20.91 8.56
C ASP A 171 -4.49 20.57 7.13
N ASP A 172 -4.70 21.55 6.28
CA ASP A 172 -5.15 21.36 4.90
C ASP A 172 -4.05 20.80 3.95
N VAL A 173 -3.23 19.86 4.44
CA VAL A 173 -2.16 19.22 3.69
C VAL A 173 -2.47 17.74 3.47
N ALA A 174 -1.94 17.18 2.38
CA ALA A 174 -2.02 15.75 2.12
C ALA A 174 -1.10 14.99 3.09
N THR A 175 -1.57 13.87 3.60
CA THR A 175 -0.76 12.91 4.38
C THR A 175 -0.50 11.69 3.53
N LEU A 176 0.70 11.10 3.63
CA LEU A 176 0.96 9.81 2.99
C LEU A 176 0.03 8.75 3.55
N ALA A 177 -0.36 7.81 2.69
CA ALA A 177 -1.26 6.73 3.06
C ALA A 177 -0.67 5.80 4.13
N HIS A 178 0.64 5.60 4.12
CA HIS A 178 1.35 4.73 5.04
C HIS A 178 1.71 5.47 6.33
N LEU A 179 0.89 5.26 7.38
CA LEU A 179 1.23 5.60 8.75
C LEU A 179 2.01 4.43 9.34
N ARG A 180 3.18 4.68 9.91
CA ARG A 180 4.04 3.62 10.47
C ARG A 180 4.13 3.72 11.99
N ARG A 181 4.30 2.58 12.63
CA ARG A 181 4.44 2.51 14.09
C ARG A 181 5.87 2.17 14.46
N ASP A 182 6.49 3.04 15.24
CA ASP A 182 7.73 2.70 15.94
C ASP A 182 7.37 1.96 17.21
N HIS A 183 7.40 0.64 17.16
CA HIS A 183 7.08 -0.21 18.30
C HIS A 183 8.08 -0.04 19.43
N SER A 184 9.35 0.23 19.13
CA SER A 184 10.42 0.40 20.11
C SER A 184 10.23 1.65 20.98
N GLN A 185 9.59 2.69 20.45
CA GLN A 185 9.35 3.95 21.16
C GLN A 185 7.86 4.20 21.43
N GLY A 186 6.96 3.30 21.01
CA GLY A 186 5.51 3.46 21.19
C GLY A 186 4.97 4.69 20.45
N ARG A 187 5.47 4.98 19.24
CA ARG A 187 5.12 6.18 18.47
C ARG A 187 4.41 5.85 17.17
N LEU A 188 3.54 6.76 16.74
CA LEU A 188 3.01 6.80 15.39
C LEU A 188 3.83 7.80 14.59
N THR A 189 4.31 7.40 13.42
CA THR A 189 4.95 8.32 12.48
C THR A 189 4.03 8.59 11.30
N LEU A 190 4.00 9.82 10.84
CA LEU A 190 3.25 10.25 9.67
C LEU A 190 4.06 11.28 8.88
N CYS A 191 3.76 11.40 7.59
CA CYS A 191 4.39 12.37 6.71
C CYS A 191 3.34 13.22 6.00
N ASN A 192 3.35 14.51 6.26
CA ASN A 192 2.57 15.49 5.53
C ASN A 192 3.33 15.91 4.27
N VAL A 193 2.63 15.97 3.13
CA VAL A 193 3.21 16.25 1.82
C VAL A 193 2.54 17.50 1.22
N THR A 194 3.36 18.48 0.87
CA THR A 194 2.91 19.64 0.09
C THR A 194 3.56 19.61 -1.29
N GLN A 195 2.74 19.48 -2.31
CA GLN A 195 3.18 19.44 -3.71
C GLN A 195 3.08 20.81 -4.37
N GLY A 196 4.16 21.19 -5.09
CA GLY A 196 4.23 22.41 -5.88
C GLY A 196 5.29 22.29 -6.96
N ARG A 197 6.03 23.36 -7.21
CA ARG A 197 7.26 23.28 -8.02
C ARG A 197 8.28 22.34 -7.38
N ASN A 198 8.31 22.34 -6.06
CA ASN A 198 9.10 21.48 -5.21
C ASN A 198 8.16 20.65 -4.32
N THR A 199 8.68 19.59 -3.74
CA THR A 199 7.96 18.73 -2.80
C THR A 199 8.46 19.01 -1.38
N THR A 200 7.56 19.44 -0.49
CA THR A 200 7.86 19.59 0.94
C THR A 200 7.30 18.40 1.70
N LEU A 201 8.16 17.78 2.51
CA LEU A 201 7.85 16.66 3.38
C LEU A 201 8.00 17.14 4.83
N ALA A 202 6.98 16.89 5.64
CA ALA A 202 6.99 17.16 7.07
C ALA A 202 6.63 15.87 7.83
N PHE A 203 7.64 15.21 8.36
CA PHE A 203 7.49 14.06 9.23
C PHE A 203 7.15 14.50 10.64
N GLN A 204 6.28 13.74 11.29
CA GLN A 204 5.87 13.95 12.68
C GLN A 204 5.81 12.61 13.39
N GLU A 205 6.25 12.60 14.64
CA GLU A 205 6.12 11.48 15.55
C GLU A 205 5.17 11.84 16.68
N LEU A 206 4.15 11.04 16.88
CA LEU A 206 3.13 11.24 17.89
C LEU A 206 3.26 10.22 19.01
N ASP A 207 3.03 10.64 20.26
CA ASP A 207 2.84 9.74 21.38
C ASP A 207 1.41 9.16 21.39
N ALA A 208 1.12 8.31 22.39
CA ALA A 208 -0.17 7.63 22.50
C ALA A 208 -1.36 8.58 22.74
N GLU A 209 -1.10 9.80 23.19
CA GLU A 209 -2.05 10.90 23.42
C GLU A 209 -2.14 11.86 22.22
N ASP A 210 -1.51 11.52 21.08
CA ASP A 210 -1.45 12.32 19.86
C ASP A 210 -0.66 13.63 19.97
N HIS A 211 0.21 13.79 20.98
CA HIS A 211 1.09 14.94 21.02
C HIS A 211 2.29 14.73 20.11
N VAL A 212 2.68 15.78 19.39
CA VAL A 212 3.90 15.77 18.59
C VAL A 212 5.11 15.79 19.53
N VAL A 213 5.88 14.70 19.51
CA VAL A 213 7.09 14.54 20.32
C VAL A 213 8.38 14.76 19.54
N SER A 214 8.31 14.67 18.22
CA SER A 214 9.42 14.94 17.31
C SER A 214 8.88 15.30 15.92
N GLY A 215 9.64 16.03 15.14
CA GLY A 215 9.32 16.33 13.77
C GLY A 215 10.54 16.77 12.97
N SER A 216 10.46 16.57 11.66
CA SER A 216 11.48 16.97 10.70
C SER A 216 10.79 17.43 9.42
N SER A 217 11.23 18.55 8.84
CA SER A 217 10.66 19.06 7.60
C SER A 217 11.74 19.43 6.62
N THR A 218 11.49 19.16 5.36
CA THR A 218 12.41 19.52 4.28
C THR A 218 11.68 19.78 2.98
N THR A 219 12.32 20.54 2.11
CA THR A 219 11.86 20.76 0.73
C THR A 219 12.87 20.18 -0.23
N ILE A 220 12.41 19.31 -1.12
CA ILE A 220 13.19 18.65 -2.16
C ILE A 220 12.80 19.26 -3.50
N ASP A 221 13.79 19.50 -4.36
CA ASP A 221 13.58 20.10 -5.66
C ASP A 221 12.79 19.18 -6.59
N GLY A 222 11.80 19.73 -7.27
CA GLY A 222 10.95 19.04 -8.21
C GLY A 222 9.71 18.40 -7.58
N MET A 223 8.83 17.93 -8.45
CA MET A 223 7.66 17.16 -8.06
C MET A 223 8.05 15.68 -7.96
N LEU A 224 7.82 15.10 -6.81
CA LEU A 224 8.10 13.70 -6.53
C LEU A 224 6.80 12.94 -6.29
N PHE A 225 6.75 11.68 -6.73
CA PHE A 225 5.75 10.74 -6.27
C PHE A 225 6.32 9.98 -5.07
N ILE A 226 5.68 10.14 -3.93
CA ILE A 226 6.05 9.45 -2.69
C ILE A 226 4.79 8.76 -2.21
N HIS A 227 4.84 7.44 -2.07
CA HIS A 227 3.71 6.62 -1.64
C HIS A 227 3.93 6.07 -0.23
N ASP A 228 5.13 5.61 0.04
CA ASP A 228 5.53 4.97 1.29
C ASP A 228 6.90 5.51 1.73
N TYR A 229 7.32 5.19 2.94
CA TYR A 229 8.62 5.52 3.52
C TYR A 229 9.05 4.45 4.51
N ALA A 230 10.33 4.39 4.82
CA ALA A 230 10.85 3.65 5.96
C ALA A 230 11.51 4.61 6.95
N PHE A 231 11.87 4.10 8.13
CA PHE A 231 12.69 4.84 9.08
C PHE A 231 13.73 3.94 9.74
N THR A 232 14.77 4.58 10.22
CA THR A 232 15.79 4.01 11.09
C THR A 232 15.82 4.81 12.40
N PRO A 233 16.65 4.49 13.39
CA PRO A 233 16.82 5.36 14.56
C PRO A 233 17.20 6.80 14.23
N SER A 234 17.92 7.04 13.10
CA SER A 234 18.46 8.36 12.75
C SER A 234 17.80 9.00 11.53
N TRP A 235 17.11 8.24 10.66
CA TRP A 235 16.65 8.72 9.36
C TRP A 235 15.20 8.33 9.07
N PHE A 236 14.46 9.24 8.42
CA PHE A 236 13.35 8.88 7.54
C PHE A 236 13.88 8.69 6.13
N VAL A 237 13.45 7.65 5.44
CA VAL A 237 13.91 7.30 4.09
C VAL A 237 12.74 7.30 3.13
N VAL A 238 12.82 8.09 2.07
CA VAL A 238 11.79 8.16 1.02
C VAL A 238 12.40 7.92 -0.36
N GLY A 239 11.61 7.36 -1.27
CA GLY A 239 11.97 7.23 -2.68
C GLY A 239 11.91 8.59 -3.37
N GLY A 240 13.01 9.00 -3.99
CA GLY A 240 13.03 10.16 -4.87
C GLY A 240 12.53 9.77 -6.26
N ASN A 241 11.24 9.50 -6.41
CA ASN A 241 10.61 9.07 -7.65
C ASN A 241 10.26 10.30 -8.52
N PRO A 242 11.15 10.72 -9.44
CA PRO A 242 10.92 11.92 -10.22
C PRO A 242 9.77 11.71 -11.21
N LEU A 243 8.90 12.72 -11.31
CA LEU A 243 7.80 12.75 -12.25
C LEU A 243 8.08 13.75 -13.38
N SER A 244 7.80 13.32 -14.59
CA SER A 244 7.66 14.22 -15.74
C SER A 244 6.21 14.64 -15.88
N LEU A 245 5.97 15.96 -15.87
CA LEU A 245 4.65 16.52 -16.10
C LEU A 245 4.40 16.76 -17.57
N LYS A 246 3.19 16.40 -18.02
CA LYS A 246 2.65 16.76 -19.34
C LYS A 246 1.72 17.98 -19.18
N PRO A 247 2.18 19.22 -19.49
CA PRO A 247 1.41 20.43 -19.15
C PRO A 247 0.01 20.46 -19.79
N GLY A 248 -0.13 19.98 -21.02
CA GLY A 248 -1.43 19.90 -21.69
C GLY A 248 -2.39 18.94 -20.98
N ALA A 249 -1.90 17.75 -20.57
CA ALA A 249 -2.72 16.77 -19.84
C ALA A 249 -3.05 17.26 -18.42
N LEU A 250 -2.14 18.00 -17.78
CA LEU A 250 -2.42 18.63 -16.49
C LEU A 250 -3.55 19.66 -16.60
N LEU A 251 -3.48 20.53 -17.61
CA LEU A 251 -4.56 21.48 -17.89
C LEU A 251 -5.89 20.76 -18.14
N MET A 252 -5.87 19.70 -18.96
CA MET A 252 -7.07 18.87 -19.21
C MET A 252 -7.60 18.23 -17.94
N SER A 253 -6.71 17.76 -17.05
CA SER A 253 -7.12 17.28 -15.74
C SER A 253 -7.76 18.36 -14.89
N MET A 254 -7.19 19.55 -14.84
CA MET A 254 -7.72 20.67 -14.04
C MET A 254 -9.14 21.07 -14.46
N ILE A 255 -9.46 21.03 -15.76
CA ILE A 255 -10.79 21.33 -16.28
C ILE A 255 -11.73 20.12 -16.35
N GLY A 256 -11.34 18.97 -15.80
CA GLY A 256 -12.17 17.75 -15.78
C GLY A 256 -12.27 17.00 -17.11
N ALA A 257 -11.48 17.37 -18.11
CA ALA A 257 -11.40 16.69 -19.41
C ALA A 257 -10.38 15.53 -19.44
N GLY A 258 -9.62 15.38 -18.36
CA GLY A 258 -8.66 14.30 -18.15
C GLY A 258 -8.57 13.94 -16.67
N VAL A 259 -7.71 12.99 -16.35
CA VAL A 259 -7.41 12.58 -14.98
C VAL A 259 -5.94 12.91 -14.63
N PHE A 260 -5.64 13.01 -13.34
CA PHE A 260 -4.30 13.39 -12.90
C PHE A 260 -3.22 12.40 -13.37
N PHE A 261 -3.49 11.10 -13.33
CA PHE A 261 -2.51 10.09 -13.75
C PHE A 261 -2.12 10.17 -15.22
N ASN A 262 -2.97 10.75 -16.09
CA ASN A 262 -2.57 11.01 -17.48
C ASN A 262 -1.58 12.17 -17.62
N ALA A 263 -1.51 13.03 -16.61
CA ALA A 263 -0.64 14.22 -16.60
C ALA A 263 0.76 13.94 -16.08
N VAL A 264 0.97 12.80 -15.43
CA VAL A 264 2.25 12.41 -14.83
C VAL A 264 2.78 11.12 -15.44
N THR A 265 4.10 11.02 -15.53
CA THR A 265 4.81 9.79 -15.90
C THR A 265 6.11 9.72 -15.13
N PRO A 266 6.56 8.52 -14.68
CA PRO A 266 7.91 8.36 -14.14
C PRO A 266 8.98 8.86 -15.13
N ASP A 267 10.00 9.53 -14.63
CA ASP A 267 11.15 9.94 -15.45
C ASP A 267 12.27 8.88 -15.36
N THR A 268 12.15 7.85 -16.19
CA THR A 268 13.09 6.71 -16.23
C THR A 268 14.44 7.05 -16.87
N ARG A 269 14.65 8.29 -17.35
CA ARG A 269 15.94 8.75 -17.91
C ARG A 269 16.97 9.06 -16.84
N ARG A 270 16.54 9.14 -15.58
CA ARG A 270 17.41 9.39 -14.43
C ARG A 270 17.53 8.13 -13.59
N PRO A 271 18.68 7.90 -12.94
CA PRO A 271 18.76 6.93 -11.88
C PRO A 271 17.73 7.24 -10.81
N GLY A 272 17.19 6.20 -10.15
CA GLY A 272 16.42 6.38 -8.95
C GLY A 272 17.29 6.99 -7.84
N CYS A 273 16.68 7.54 -6.83
CA CYS A 273 17.40 7.98 -5.65
C CYS A 273 16.58 7.75 -4.37
N LEU A 274 17.26 7.74 -3.24
CA LEU A 274 16.66 7.81 -1.93
C LEU A 274 17.03 9.14 -1.27
N HIS A 275 16.08 9.72 -0.56
CA HIS A 275 16.33 10.86 0.31
C HIS A 275 16.26 10.39 1.77
N LEU A 276 17.35 10.66 2.51
CA LEU A 276 17.45 10.39 3.94
C LEU A 276 17.32 11.72 4.67
N LEU A 277 16.21 11.86 5.39
CA LEU A 277 15.91 13.04 6.20
C LEU A 277 16.26 12.74 7.65
N PRO A 278 17.01 13.61 8.34
CA PRO A 278 17.28 13.42 9.77
C PRO A 278 15.95 13.23 10.52
N ARG A 279 15.87 12.16 11.29
CA ARG A 279 14.69 11.89 12.11
C ARG A 279 14.59 12.85 13.30
N ARG A 280 15.73 13.38 13.73
CA ARG A 280 15.84 14.34 14.83
C ARG A 280 16.73 15.50 14.44
N GLY A 281 16.29 16.72 14.73
CA GLY A 281 17.02 17.94 14.45
C GLY A 281 16.97 18.42 13.00
N ASP A 282 17.69 19.49 12.74
CA ASP A 282 17.64 20.25 11.46
C ASP A 282 18.85 19.93 10.55
N GLY A 283 19.32 18.68 10.55
CA GLY A 283 20.42 18.25 9.69
C GLY A 283 20.06 18.29 8.20
N PRO A 284 21.07 18.33 7.31
CA PRO A 284 20.84 18.35 5.87
C PRO A 284 20.28 17.01 5.39
N VAL A 285 19.37 17.05 4.41
CA VAL A 285 18.91 15.89 3.68
C VAL A 285 20.07 15.30 2.88
N ARG A 286 20.23 13.98 2.94
CA ARG A 286 21.16 13.24 2.09
C ARG A 286 20.37 12.66 0.92
N THR A 287 20.75 13.03 -0.29
CA THR A 287 20.26 12.39 -1.52
C THR A 287 21.29 11.37 -1.97
N VAL A 288 20.85 10.13 -2.16
CA VAL A 288 21.70 8.99 -2.52
C VAL A 288 21.19 8.42 -3.83
N GLU A 289 22.05 8.41 -4.86
CA GLU A 289 21.73 7.87 -6.17
C GLU A 289 21.77 6.34 -6.16
N LEU A 290 20.79 5.71 -6.81
CA LEU A 290 20.71 4.26 -7.01
C LEU A 290 21.46 3.84 -8.28
N PRO A 291 21.89 2.57 -8.42
CA PRO A 291 22.65 2.09 -9.57
C PRO A 291 21.93 2.15 -10.92
N GLY A 292 20.61 2.34 -10.92
CA GLY A 292 19.81 2.39 -12.13
C GLY A 292 18.44 3.05 -11.93
N PRO A 293 17.60 3.07 -12.97
CA PRO A 293 16.22 3.52 -12.85
C PRO A 293 15.48 2.72 -11.77
N ALA A 294 14.78 3.40 -10.90
CA ALA A 294 13.95 2.78 -9.88
C ALA A 294 12.81 3.70 -9.50
N PHE A 295 11.60 3.18 -9.54
CA PHE A 295 10.41 3.79 -8.99
C PHE A 295 10.02 3.00 -7.75
N VAL A 296 10.41 3.52 -6.59
CA VAL A 296 10.17 2.86 -5.30
C VAL A 296 8.72 3.10 -4.90
N VAL A 297 7.94 2.03 -4.77
CA VAL A 297 6.53 2.09 -4.37
C VAL A 297 6.39 1.75 -2.90
N HIS A 298 6.84 0.55 -2.48
CA HIS A 298 6.74 0.13 -1.10
C HIS A 298 8.11 -0.07 -0.48
N PHE A 299 8.20 0.27 0.79
CA PHE A 299 9.36 -0.01 1.61
C PHE A 299 9.10 -1.26 2.45
N GLY A 300 10.08 -2.15 2.47
CA GLY A 300 10.23 -3.15 3.52
C GLY A 300 10.78 -2.50 4.79
N ASN A 301 11.89 -3.03 5.29
CA ASN A 301 12.54 -2.49 6.47
C ASN A 301 13.70 -1.53 6.10
N ALA A 302 14.09 -0.70 7.05
CA ALA A 302 15.35 0.04 7.01
C ALA A 302 16.01 -0.02 8.38
N PHE A 303 17.35 -0.14 8.41
CA PHE A 303 18.10 -0.19 9.65
C PHE A 303 19.50 0.36 9.48
N GLU A 304 20.18 0.61 10.60
CA GLU A 304 21.55 1.09 10.63
C GLU A 304 22.47 0.01 11.19
N GLN A 305 23.58 -0.24 10.50
CA GLN A 305 24.67 -1.08 11.01
C GLN A 305 25.54 -0.30 11.99
N ALA A 306 26.36 -1.01 12.76
CA ALA A 306 27.20 -0.41 13.79
C ALA A 306 28.22 0.63 13.26
N ASP A 307 28.61 0.55 12.00
CA ASP A 307 29.49 1.49 11.32
C ASP A 307 28.77 2.72 10.74
N GLY A 308 27.44 2.79 10.90
CA GLY A 308 26.59 3.86 10.36
C GLY A 308 26.14 3.63 8.91
N THR A 309 26.37 2.46 8.34
CA THR A 309 25.80 2.06 7.05
C THR A 309 24.28 1.92 7.19
N VAL A 310 23.52 2.54 6.30
CA VAL A 310 22.08 2.39 6.22
C VAL A 310 21.72 1.31 5.21
N VAL A 311 20.90 0.35 5.63
CA VAL A 311 20.37 -0.73 4.78
C VAL A 311 18.88 -0.53 4.63
N VAL A 312 18.36 -0.64 3.39
CA VAL A 312 16.95 -0.41 3.08
C VAL A 312 16.44 -1.48 2.13
N ASP A 313 15.36 -2.15 2.48
CA ASP A 313 14.68 -3.10 1.58
C ASP A 313 13.50 -2.41 0.90
N VAL A 314 13.43 -2.48 -0.43
CA VAL A 314 12.41 -1.78 -1.22
C VAL A 314 11.83 -2.65 -2.32
N CYS A 315 10.53 -2.47 -2.59
CA CYS A 315 9.91 -2.92 -3.83
C CYS A 315 9.93 -1.78 -4.84
N ALA A 316 10.58 -2.00 -5.97
CA ALA A 316 10.77 -0.98 -6.99
C ALA A 316 10.46 -1.52 -8.40
N PHE A 317 10.01 -0.62 -9.25
CA PHE A 317 9.77 -0.85 -10.67
C PHE A 317 10.80 -0.10 -11.51
N GLU A 318 11.26 -0.67 -12.58
CA GLU A 318 12.05 0.06 -13.57
C GLU A 318 11.19 1.09 -14.31
N ASP A 319 9.92 0.75 -14.58
CA ASP A 319 8.93 1.60 -15.23
C ASP A 319 7.54 1.35 -14.64
N PHE A 320 6.99 2.32 -13.95
CA PHE A 320 5.69 2.24 -13.29
C PHE A 320 4.60 2.97 -14.09
N THR A 321 3.42 2.38 -14.29
CA THR A 321 2.40 2.88 -15.21
C THR A 321 1.09 3.34 -14.57
N PHE A 322 0.99 3.33 -13.27
CA PHE A 322 -0.22 3.74 -12.54
C PHE A 322 -1.50 3.00 -12.97
N GLY A 323 -1.45 1.67 -13.11
CA GLY A 323 -2.67 0.88 -13.31
C GLY A 323 -2.59 -0.30 -14.27
N ALA A 324 -1.70 -0.27 -15.27
CA ALA A 324 -1.55 -1.42 -16.16
C ALA A 324 -1.05 -2.66 -15.40
N GLU A 325 -0.36 -2.45 -14.30
CA GLU A 325 0.11 -3.49 -13.37
C GLU A 325 -1.03 -4.33 -12.78
N PHE A 326 -2.26 -3.78 -12.75
CA PHE A 326 -3.46 -4.44 -12.24
C PHE A 326 -4.41 -4.90 -13.36
N GLY A 327 -3.98 -4.76 -14.62
CA GLY A 327 -4.84 -5.04 -15.77
C GLY A 327 -5.94 -3.98 -16.01
N TYR A 328 -5.79 -2.76 -15.45
CA TYR A 328 -6.75 -1.68 -15.68
C TYR A 328 -6.61 -1.11 -17.10
N GLN A 329 -7.71 -1.09 -17.84
CA GLN A 329 -7.76 -0.61 -19.22
C GLN A 329 -8.55 0.68 -19.42
N GLY A 330 -9.09 1.24 -18.35
CA GLY A 330 -9.90 2.46 -18.39
C GLY A 330 -11.30 2.28 -17.80
N PRO A 331 -12.07 3.38 -17.67
CA PRO A 331 -13.33 3.36 -16.92
C PRO A 331 -14.47 2.61 -17.60
N ASP A 332 -14.35 2.34 -18.91
CA ASP A 332 -15.38 1.71 -19.70
C ASP A 332 -15.00 0.26 -20.10
N ALA A 333 -13.89 -0.24 -19.60
CA ALA A 333 -13.36 -1.57 -19.91
C ALA A 333 -13.28 -2.46 -18.65
N PRO A 334 -13.40 -3.79 -18.79
CA PRO A 334 -13.10 -4.74 -17.73
C PRO A 334 -11.59 -4.77 -17.43
N PHE A 335 -11.22 -5.32 -16.28
CA PHE A 335 -9.82 -5.62 -16.00
C PHE A 335 -9.32 -6.77 -16.86
N ASP A 336 -8.11 -6.65 -17.39
CA ASP A 336 -7.44 -7.72 -18.14
C ASP A 336 -6.08 -8.07 -17.50
N PRO A 337 -6.05 -9.05 -16.60
CA PRO A 337 -4.81 -9.46 -15.92
C PRO A 337 -3.86 -10.25 -16.86
N ALA A 338 -4.30 -10.62 -18.06
CA ALA A 338 -3.48 -11.34 -19.01
C ALA A 338 -2.66 -10.43 -19.94
N LEU A 339 -2.66 -9.12 -19.71
CA LEU A 339 -1.76 -8.22 -20.44
C LEU A 339 -0.30 -8.61 -20.13
N PRO A 340 0.53 -8.87 -21.16
CA PRO A 340 1.94 -9.17 -20.91
C PRO A 340 2.60 -7.99 -20.20
N GLU A 341 3.48 -8.28 -19.27
CA GLU A 341 4.38 -7.28 -18.70
C GLU A 341 5.24 -6.71 -19.83
N ALA A 342 4.80 -5.59 -20.37
CA ALA A 342 5.54 -4.89 -21.41
C ALA A 342 6.79 -4.20 -20.89
N ARG A 343 7.10 -4.33 -19.59
CA ARG A 343 8.07 -3.52 -18.86
C ARG A 343 8.82 -4.36 -17.87
N GLY A 344 9.99 -3.87 -17.48
CA GLY A 344 10.88 -4.56 -16.54
C GLY A 344 10.17 -5.01 -15.28
N PRO A 345 10.46 -6.20 -14.77
CA PRO A 345 9.75 -6.76 -13.64
C PRO A 345 9.95 -5.88 -12.40
N GLN A 346 8.89 -5.79 -11.61
CA GLN A 346 8.98 -5.35 -10.22
C GLN A 346 10.03 -6.20 -9.50
N GLY A 347 10.93 -5.56 -8.77
CA GLY A 347 12.00 -6.22 -8.01
C GLY A 347 11.95 -5.88 -6.54
N LEU A 348 12.34 -6.84 -5.71
CA LEU A 348 12.68 -6.61 -4.31
C LEU A 348 14.19 -6.44 -4.21
N TYR A 349 14.64 -5.28 -3.71
CA TYR A 349 16.05 -4.92 -3.65
C TYR A 349 16.46 -4.57 -2.22
N ARG A 350 17.63 -5.03 -1.81
CA ARG A 350 18.35 -4.52 -0.64
C ARG A 350 19.34 -3.47 -1.09
N ILE A 351 19.17 -2.27 -0.58
CA ILE A 351 20.01 -1.09 -0.87
C ILE A 351 20.94 -0.86 0.31
N THR A 352 22.23 -0.71 0.04
CA THR A 352 23.24 -0.45 1.06
C THR A 352 23.88 0.91 0.81
N ILE A 353 23.87 1.77 1.83
CA ILE A 353 24.31 3.17 1.78
C ILE A 353 25.40 3.39 2.84
N PRO A 354 26.68 3.39 2.46
CA PRO A 354 27.77 3.68 3.40
C PRO A 354 27.67 5.07 4.03
N PRO A 355 28.25 5.30 5.21
CA PRO A 355 28.30 6.63 5.82
C PRO A 355 28.87 7.69 4.87
N GLY A 356 28.16 8.80 4.72
CA GLY A 356 28.62 9.92 3.86
C GLY A 356 28.54 9.67 2.35
N ALA A 357 28.17 8.48 1.88
CA ALA A 357 28.07 8.19 0.45
C ALA A 357 26.92 8.96 -0.23
N SER A 358 27.16 9.40 -1.47
CA SER A 358 26.16 9.99 -2.36
C SER A 358 25.59 8.97 -3.38
N THR A 359 26.13 7.75 -3.38
CA THR A 359 25.67 6.64 -4.22
C THR A 359 25.50 5.40 -3.36
N ALA A 360 24.55 4.56 -3.72
CA ALA A 360 24.29 3.29 -3.06
C ALA A 360 24.72 2.11 -3.92
N THR A 361 24.80 0.94 -3.30
CA THR A 361 24.76 -0.34 -4.00
C THR A 361 23.42 -1.00 -3.76
N TRP A 362 22.99 -1.90 -4.66
CA TRP A 362 21.82 -2.72 -4.45
C TRP A 362 22.04 -4.16 -4.89
N VAL A 363 21.29 -5.06 -4.24
CA VAL A 363 21.24 -6.47 -4.62
C VAL A 363 19.76 -6.82 -4.76
N ARG A 364 19.41 -7.49 -5.85
CA ARG A 364 18.08 -8.07 -6.01
C ARG A 364 18.01 -9.32 -5.13
N LEU A 365 16.99 -9.37 -4.26
CA LEU A 365 16.89 -10.43 -3.25
C LEU A 365 16.25 -11.72 -3.78
N THR A 366 15.50 -11.64 -4.87
CA THR A 366 14.87 -12.79 -5.52
C THR A 366 14.58 -12.49 -6.99
N ASP A 367 14.51 -13.54 -7.81
CA ASP A 367 14.10 -13.42 -9.21
C ASP A 367 12.58 -13.19 -9.37
N HIS A 368 11.80 -13.44 -8.33
CA HIS A 368 10.37 -13.15 -8.33
C HIS A 368 10.08 -11.64 -8.27
N GLY A 369 9.00 -11.23 -8.93
CA GLY A 369 8.41 -9.91 -8.72
C GLY A 369 7.65 -9.89 -7.41
N VAL A 370 8.12 -9.12 -6.43
CA VAL A 370 7.55 -9.07 -5.07
C VAL A 370 6.98 -7.69 -4.79
N ASP A 371 5.82 -7.65 -4.14
CA ASP A 371 5.25 -6.45 -3.56
C ASP A 371 4.68 -6.70 -2.16
N PHE A 372 4.23 -5.62 -1.49
CA PHE A 372 3.74 -5.66 -0.11
C PHE A 372 4.72 -6.34 0.84
N PRO A 373 5.96 -5.83 0.94
CA PRO A 373 6.99 -6.42 1.78
C PRO A 373 6.58 -6.30 3.25
N ARG A 374 6.62 -7.43 3.97
CA ARG A 374 6.29 -7.54 5.38
C ARG A 374 7.38 -8.28 6.13
N PHE A 375 7.54 -7.94 7.38
CA PHE A 375 8.52 -8.51 8.30
C PHE A 375 7.94 -8.47 9.72
N HIS A 376 8.71 -8.92 10.69
CA HIS A 376 8.30 -8.86 12.09
C HIS A 376 8.02 -7.40 12.51
N PRO A 377 6.81 -7.06 13.01
CA PRO A 377 6.43 -5.66 13.25
C PRO A 377 7.30 -4.93 14.26
N GLU A 378 7.88 -5.65 15.24
CA GLU A 378 8.78 -5.07 16.23
C GLU A 378 10.20 -4.84 15.70
N HIS A 379 10.53 -5.34 14.51
CA HIS A 379 11.82 -5.11 13.87
C HIS A 379 11.82 -3.87 12.96
N GLU A 380 10.78 -3.06 12.96
CA GLU A 380 10.79 -1.83 12.19
C GLU A 380 11.88 -0.88 12.73
N GLY A 381 12.81 -0.49 11.86
CA GLY A 381 13.99 0.31 12.22
C GLY A 381 15.22 -0.48 12.70
N VAL A 382 15.11 -1.80 12.82
CA VAL A 382 16.23 -2.69 13.20
C VAL A 382 16.32 -3.88 12.24
N GLU A 383 17.44 -4.58 12.24
CA GLU A 383 17.64 -5.72 11.33
C GLU A 383 16.59 -6.81 11.56
N THR A 384 16.04 -7.35 10.47
CA THR A 384 15.08 -8.45 10.49
C THR A 384 15.63 -9.67 9.76
N PRO A 385 15.40 -10.90 10.27
CA PRO A 385 15.92 -12.10 9.63
C PRO A 385 15.13 -12.53 8.40
N THR A 386 13.85 -12.21 8.33
CA THR A 386 12.97 -12.72 7.26
C THR A 386 12.08 -11.60 6.73
N LEU A 387 11.89 -11.61 5.42
CA LEU A 387 10.92 -10.76 4.73
C LEU A 387 9.90 -11.66 4.02
N PHE A 388 8.64 -11.26 4.11
CA PHE A 388 7.52 -11.86 3.40
C PHE A 388 6.99 -10.89 2.36
N GLY A 389 6.43 -11.40 1.26
CA GLY A 389 5.80 -10.56 0.25
C GLY A 389 4.76 -11.30 -0.56
N ALA A 390 3.91 -10.56 -1.25
CA ALA A 390 3.04 -11.10 -2.28
C ALA A 390 3.81 -11.20 -3.60
N THR A 391 3.60 -12.29 -4.32
CA THR A 391 4.26 -12.55 -5.60
C THR A 391 3.34 -13.29 -6.56
N ARG A 392 3.84 -13.61 -7.73
CA ARG A 392 3.13 -14.34 -8.79
C ARG A 392 3.84 -15.65 -9.10
N ARG A 393 3.07 -16.68 -9.42
CA ARG A 393 3.62 -17.96 -9.93
C ARG A 393 4.27 -17.80 -11.31
N ASP A 394 3.76 -16.85 -12.12
CA ASP A 394 4.26 -16.57 -13.47
C ASP A 394 4.52 -15.06 -13.62
N THR A 395 5.80 -14.71 -13.68
CA THR A 395 6.25 -13.32 -13.77
C THR A 395 6.15 -12.73 -15.18
N ARG A 396 5.71 -13.53 -16.17
CA ARG A 396 5.55 -13.06 -17.57
C ARG A 396 4.29 -12.21 -17.80
N TYR A 397 3.37 -12.19 -16.83
CA TYR A 397 2.09 -11.49 -16.92
C TYR A 397 1.95 -10.48 -15.81
N SER A 398 1.17 -9.43 -16.06
CA SER A 398 0.73 -8.48 -15.03
C SER A 398 -0.41 -9.03 -14.16
N ASP A 399 -0.50 -10.36 -14.04
CA ASP A 399 -1.48 -11.04 -13.22
C ASP A 399 -1.48 -10.51 -11.78
N PRO A 400 -2.63 -10.45 -11.13
CA PRO A 400 -2.70 -10.22 -9.69
C PRO A 400 -1.88 -11.26 -8.92
N PHE A 401 -1.46 -10.91 -7.72
CA PHE A 401 -0.69 -11.81 -6.87
C PHE A 401 -1.49 -13.06 -6.54
N ASP A 402 -0.86 -14.23 -6.63
CA ASP A 402 -1.45 -15.53 -6.32
C ASP A 402 -0.55 -16.39 -5.44
N SER A 403 0.55 -15.84 -4.97
CA SER A 403 1.55 -16.52 -4.17
C SER A 403 2.10 -15.62 -3.07
N ILE A 404 2.61 -16.24 -2.01
CA ILE A 404 3.35 -15.59 -0.94
C ILE A 404 4.76 -16.17 -0.93
N ILE A 405 5.75 -15.29 -0.82
CA ILE A 405 7.16 -15.64 -0.72
C ILE A 405 7.70 -15.29 0.66
N ALA A 406 8.60 -16.13 1.20
CA ALA A 406 9.41 -15.85 2.36
C ALA A 406 10.89 -15.94 2.00
N ILE A 407 11.65 -14.90 2.34
CA ILE A 407 13.07 -14.74 2.00
C ILE A 407 13.87 -14.62 3.29
N ASP A 408 14.89 -15.47 3.45
CA ASP A 408 15.86 -15.35 4.53
C ASP A 408 16.85 -14.23 4.19
N LEU A 409 16.87 -13.19 5.00
CA LEU A 409 17.71 -12.02 4.78
C LEU A 409 19.11 -12.14 5.39
N LEU A 410 19.33 -13.12 6.26
CA LEU A 410 20.61 -13.40 6.92
C LEU A 410 21.40 -14.48 6.19
N ASP A 411 20.74 -15.36 5.44
CA ASP A 411 21.34 -16.41 4.64
C ASP A 411 20.82 -16.36 3.19
N PRO A 412 21.43 -15.53 2.32
CA PRO A 412 21.00 -15.39 0.93
C PRO A 412 21.12 -16.67 0.08
N GLU A 413 21.88 -17.67 0.53
CA GLU A 413 22.01 -18.95 -0.16
C GLU A 413 20.87 -19.93 0.22
N ARG A 414 20.12 -19.61 1.27
CA ARG A 414 18.96 -20.40 1.65
C ARG A 414 17.84 -20.24 0.63
N PRO A 415 17.31 -21.35 0.11
CA PRO A 415 16.22 -21.27 -0.85
C PRO A 415 15.01 -20.54 -0.25
N GLU A 416 14.45 -19.62 -1.03
CA GLU A 416 13.20 -18.96 -0.71
C GLU A 416 12.05 -19.97 -0.60
N GLN A 417 11.07 -19.67 0.26
CA GLN A 417 9.89 -20.49 0.43
C GLN A 417 8.73 -19.85 -0.31
N LEU A 418 8.07 -20.61 -1.18
CA LEU A 418 6.95 -20.12 -1.97
C LEU A 418 5.69 -20.96 -1.63
N TRP A 419 4.63 -20.26 -1.22
CA TRP A 419 3.28 -20.80 -1.15
C TRP A 419 2.44 -20.22 -2.27
N THR A 420 1.68 -21.06 -2.98
CA THR A 420 0.87 -20.67 -4.12
C THR A 420 -0.59 -21.04 -3.91
N ALA A 421 -1.49 -20.09 -4.07
CA ALA A 421 -2.93 -20.29 -3.96
C ALA A 421 -3.48 -21.15 -5.10
N PRO A 422 -4.71 -21.72 -4.97
CA PRO A 422 -5.43 -22.31 -6.09
C PRO A 422 -5.55 -21.35 -7.29
N GLU A 423 -5.65 -21.89 -8.48
CA GLU A 423 -5.45 -21.18 -9.75
C GLU A 423 -6.35 -19.96 -10.00
N THR A 424 -7.55 -19.91 -9.41
CA THR A 424 -8.48 -18.78 -9.55
C THR A 424 -8.53 -17.88 -8.32
N VAL A 425 -7.65 -18.15 -7.35
CA VAL A 425 -7.59 -17.44 -6.08
C VAL A 425 -6.42 -16.47 -6.09
N PHE A 426 -6.67 -15.26 -5.67
CA PHE A 426 -5.68 -14.17 -5.60
C PHE A 426 -5.39 -13.84 -4.15
N VAL A 427 -4.15 -13.46 -3.90
CA VAL A 427 -3.61 -13.19 -2.57
C VAL A 427 -3.57 -11.69 -2.35
N GLY A 428 -4.09 -11.24 -1.22
CA GLY A 428 -3.89 -9.89 -0.73
C GLY A 428 -2.54 -9.74 -0.03
N GLU A 429 -2.32 -8.58 0.53
CA GLU A 429 -1.12 -8.25 1.30
C GLU A 429 -0.91 -9.24 2.46
N PRO A 430 0.27 -9.87 2.59
CA PRO A 430 0.57 -10.77 3.70
C PRO A 430 0.75 -9.98 5.01
N LEU A 431 0.45 -10.63 6.13
CA LEU A 431 0.71 -10.13 7.47
C LEU A 431 1.51 -11.17 8.22
N PHE A 432 2.54 -10.77 8.94
CA PHE A 432 3.27 -11.64 9.84
C PHE A 432 2.76 -11.44 11.27
N ALA A 433 2.33 -12.52 11.90
CA ALA A 433 1.95 -12.59 13.30
C ALA A 433 3.00 -13.40 14.05
N PRO A 434 3.85 -12.77 14.88
CA PRO A 434 4.88 -13.47 15.65
C PRO A 434 4.26 -14.42 16.66
N SER A 435 5.00 -15.47 17.04
CA SER A 435 4.66 -16.35 18.15
C SER A 435 5.13 -15.74 19.47
N ASP A 436 4.30 -15.84 20.51
CA ASP A 436 4.67 -15.38 21.87
C ASP A 436 5.85 -16.17 22.45
N ASP A 437 5.98 -17.47 22.07
CA ASP A 437 7.02 -18.35 22.61
C ASP A 437 8.40 -18.15 21.95
N ASP A 438 8.42 -17.75 20.70
CA ASP A 438 9.63 -17.48 19.92
C ASP A 438 9.35 -16.40 18.85
N PRO A 439 9.77 -15.16 19.10
CA PRO A 439 9.56 -14.06 18.13
C PRO A 439 10.19 -14.28 16.76
N ALA A 440 11.17 -15.18 16.62
CA ALA A 440 11.72 -15.54 15.33
C ALA A 440 10.80 -16.46 14.51
N GLN A 441 9.78 -17.04 15.14
CA GLN A 441 8.76 -17.87 14.52
C GLN A 441 7.41 -17.16 14.53
N GLY A 442 6.51 -17.61 13.68
CA GLY A 442 5.18 -17.03 13.62
C GLY A 442 4.38 -17.58 12.45
N HIS A 443 3.32 -16.88 12.14
CA HIS A 443 2.38 -17.27 11.10
C HIS A 443 2.25 -16.14 10.08
N VAL A 444 2.19 -16.51 8.80
CA VAL A 444 1.85 -15.57 7.73
C VAL A 444 0.36 -15.72 7.44
N LEU A 445 -0.34 -14.61 7.47
CA LEU A 445 -1.78 -14.51 7.24
C LEU A 445 -2.02 -13.68 5.98
N ALA A 446 -2.97 -14.09 5.15
CA ALA A 446 -3.39 -13.30 3.99
C ALA A 446 -4.89 -13.47 3.74
N ILE A 447 -5.50 -12.41 3.22
CA ILE A 447 -6.86 -12.48 2.70
C ILE A 447 -6.81 -13.00 1.27
N LEU A 448 -7.59 -14.02 0.99
CA LEU A 448 -7.71 -14.60 -0.34
C LEU A 448 -9.01 -14.13 -1.01
N SER A 449 -8.92 -13.82 -2.30
CA SER A 449 -10.06 -13.44 -3.14
C SER A 449 -10.32 -14.51 -4.18
N ASP A 450 -11.51 -15.13 -4.12
CA ASP A 450 -11.98 -16.10 -5.11
C ASP A 450 -13.22 -15.54 -5.82
N GLY A 451 -13.10 -15.17 -7.08
CA GLY A 451 -14.22 -14.65 -7.88
C GLY A 451 -15.16 -15.74 -8.45
N ILE A 452 -14.91 -17.02 -8.15
CA ILE A 452 -15.70 -18.14 -8.65
C ILE A 452 -16.63 -18.72 -7.57
N ARG A 453 -16.22 -18.70 -6.31
CA ARG A 453 -16.96 -19.24 -5.15
C ARG A 453 -17.82 -18.20 -4.45
#